data_acea1f3a3b27ee92af2cfdb9bc13f764
#
_entry.id   acea1f3a3b27ee92af2cfdb9bc13f764
#
_cell.length_a   1.000
_cell.length_b   1.000
_cell.length_c   1.000
_cell.angle_alpha   90.00
_cell.angle_beta   90.00
_cell.angle_gamma   90.00
#
_symmetry.space_group_name_H-M   'P 1'
#
loop_
_entity.id
_entity.type
_entity.pdbx_description
1 polymer ?
#
loop_
_entity_poly.entity_id
_entity_poly.type
_entity_poly.pdbx_seq_one_letter_code
_entity_poly.pdbx_strand_id
1 'polypeptide(L)'
;MTVAYLVAGVRTPIGRYAGALAGVRPDDLAAHVIRELVARHPSVDWARVDDVLLGCANQAGEDNRNVARMAALLGGLPEQVPGSTINRLCGSGLDALATAARAVVAGEAELVVAGGVESMSRAPFVMPKATSAYSRSAEVYDTTIGWRLVNPLMKAGWGVDSMPETAENVAAEYGVDRVAQDEFALRSQQRAAKAQADGRFAEEIVAVTVPEGRRGTRLVEVDEHPRETSLEKLAALPTPFRAGGTVTAGNSSGVNDGAVALLVASEAAVARYHLTPLARIAGAAAAGVPPRIMGVGPVPATRKLLDRLGVGLDAVDVIELNEAFAAQSVAVLRELGLPEDAEHVNPNGGAIALGHPLGASGARLALTAALELRRRGGRRALATMCIGVGQGISLMLESAA
;
A
#
# COMPACT_ATOMS: atom_id res chain seq x y z
N MET A 1 -20.52 -19.27 10.12
CA MET A 1 -19.10 -18.84 10.00
C MET A 1 -19.05 -17.38 10.46
N THR A 2 -18.09 -17.04 11.29
CA THR A 2 -17.87 -15.64 11.73
C THR A 2 -17.52 -14.76 10.56
N VAL A 3 -18.06 -13.56 10.51
CA VAL A 3 -17.80 -12.58 9.44
C VAL A 3 -16.81 -11.54 9.95
N ALA A 4 -15.85 -11.17 9.10
CA ALA A 4 -14.93 -10.08 9.37
C ALA A 4 -15.35 -8.83 8.62
N TYR A 5 -15.43 -7.71 9.33
CA TYR A 5 -15.78 -6.40 8.79
C TYR A 5 -14.60 -5.44 8.86
N LEU A 6 -14.37 -4.69 7.79
CA LEU A 6 -13.64 -3.44 7.84
C LEU A 6 -14.61 -2.37 8.35
N VAL A 7 -14.38 -1.91 9.56
CA VAL A 7 -15.30 -0.97 10.24
C VAL A 7 -14.93 0.48 9.95
N ALA A 8 -13.66 0.80 10.09
CA ALA A 8 -13.16 2.16 9.97
C ALA A 8 -11.70 2.16 9.51
N GLY A 9 -11.24 3.30 9.06
CA GLY A 9 -9.84 3.51 8.75
C GLY A 9 -9.48 4.97 8.62
N VAL A 10 -8.21 5.26 8.88
CA VAL A 10 -7.61 6.58 8.67
C VAL A 10 -6.19 6.40 8.13
N ARG A 11 -5.72 7.41 7.41
CA ARG A 11 -4.35 7.47 6.90
C ARG A 11 -3.74 8.85 7.07
N THR A 12 -2.44 8.92 7.09
CA THR A 12 -1.74 10.20 6.89
C THR A 12 -1.92 10.68 5.44
N PRO A 13 -1.66 11.96 5.15
CA PRO A 13 -1.25 12.34 3.80
C PRO A 13 -0.05 11.49 3.36
N ILE A 14 0.12 11.32 2.06
CA ILE A 14 1.31 10.67 1.49
C ILE A 14 2.34 11.75 1.18
N GLY A 15 3.50 11.67 1.87
CA GLY A 15 4.64 12.55 1.64
C GLY A 15 5.50 12.09 0.48
N ARG A 16 6.16 13.02 -0.21
CA ARG A 16 7.23 12.71 -1.18
C ARG A 16 8.52 12.37 -0.45
N TYR A 17 9.42 11.69 -1.14
CA TYR A 17 10.79 11.50 -0.66
C TYR A 17 11.44 12.84 -0.29
N ALA A 18 12.01 12.90 0.90
CA ALA A 18 12.57 14.12 1.49
C ALA A 18 11.58 15.30 1.56
N GLY A 19 10.29 15.04 1.51
CA GLY A 19 9.21 16.02 1.51
C GLY A 19 8.61 16.31 2.89
N ALA A 20 7.32 16.59 2.91
CA ALA A 20 6.62 17.11 4.08
C ALA A 20 6.70 16.19 5.31
N LEU A 21 6.70 14.87 5.13
CA LEU A 21 6.72 13.89 6.23
C LEU A 21 8.14 13.38 6.57
N ALA A 22 9.17 13.75 5.83
CA ALA A 22 10.54 13.25 6.00
C ALA A 22 11.13 13.50 7.41
N GLY A 23 10.63 14.50 8.12
CA GLY A 23 11.04 14.82 9.50
C GLY A 23 10.36 13.97 10.57
N VAL A 24 9.37 13.15 10.23
CA VAL A 24 8.58 12.36 11.18
C VAL A 24 9.05 10.90 11.15
N ARG A 25 9.29 10.31 12.30
CA ARG A 25 9.70 8.91 12.43
C ARG A 25 8.56 7.97 11.99
N PRO A 26 8.86 6.80 11.38
CA PRO A 26 7.83 5.85 10.95
C PRO A 26 7.00 5.29 12.12
N ASP A 27 7.61 5.04 13.26
CA ASP A 27 6.91 4.59 14.47
C ASP A 27 5.94 5.66 15.02
N ASP A 28 6.30 6.95 14.93
CA ASP A 28 5.42 8.07 15.28
C ASP A 28 4.29 8.27 14.27
N LEU A 29 4.55 8.09 12.96
CA LEU A 29 3.50 8.14 11.92
C LEU A 29 2.46 7.03 12.12
N ALA A 30 2.93 5.80 12.40
CA ALA A 30 2.05 4.68 12.69
C ALA A 30 1.25 4.89 14.00
N ALA A 31 1.90 5.41 15.03
CA ALA A 31 1.23 5.76 16.29
C ALA A 31 0.19 6.85 16.11
N HIS A 32 0.45 7.83 15.24
CA HIS A 32 -0.48 8.93 14.95
C HIS A 32 -1.80 8.41 14.37
N VAL A 33 -1.77 7.55 13.36
CA VAL A 33 -3.00 6.99 12.76
C VAL A 33 -3.75 6.07 13.73
N ILE A 34 -3.04 5.33 14.61
CA ILE A 34 -3.68 4.54 15.67
C ILE A 34 -4.39 5.46 16.66
N ARG A 35 -3.74 6.52 17.14
CA ARG A 35 -4.32 7.50 18.08
C ARG A 35 -5.57 8.16 17.52
N GLU A 36 -5.54 8.54 16.23
CA GLU A 36 -6.69 9.13 15.56
C GLU A 36 -7.84 8.13 15.38
N LEU A 37 -7.52 6.87 15.08
CA LEU A 37 -8.53 5.81 15.03
C LEU A 37 -9.20 5.60 16.39
N VAL A 38 -8.42 5.58 17.47
CA VAL A 38 -8.90 5.49 18.86
C VAL A 38 -9.82 6.67 19.20
N ALA A 39 -9.39 7.89 18.91
CA ALA A 39 -10.15 9.10 19.19
C ALA A 39 -11.50 9.16 18.46
N ARG A 40 -11.56 8.65 17.24
CA ARG A 40 -12.79 8.62 16.42
C ARG A 40 -13.81 7.56 16.88
N HIS A 41 -13.39 6.57 17.68
CA HIS A 41 -14.26 5.46 18.12
C HIS A 41 -14.29 5.31 19.64
N PRO A 42 -14.83 6.29 20.38
CA PRO A 42 -14.82 6.29 21.86
C PRO A 42 -15.72 5.21 22.49
N SER A 43 -16.62 4.58 21.72
CA SER A 43 -17.45 3.46 22.19
C SER A 43 -16.68 2.14 22.28
N VAL A 44 -15.52 2.03 21.63
CA VAL A 44 -14.71 0.82 21.61
C VAL A 44 -13.90 0.70 22.90
N ASP A 45 -13.97 -0.45 23.54
CA ASP A 45 -13.03 -0.82 24.62
C ASP A 45 -11.71 -1.28 24.00
N TRP A 46 -10.78 -0.35 23.88
CA TRP A 46 -9.48 -0.56 23.26
C TRP A 46 -8.58 -1.54 24.03
N ALA A 47 -8.91 -1.87 25.28
CA ALA A 47 -8.23 -2.92 26.03
C ALA A 47 -8.59 -4.34 25.53
N ARG A 48 -9.63 -4.46 24.72
CA ARG A 48 -10.09 -5.70 24.11
C ARG A 48 -9.64 -5.90 22.67
N VAL A 49 -8.73 -5.07 22.19
CA VAL A 49 -8.06 -5.31 20.91
C VAL A 49 -7.15 -6.53 21.05
N ASP A 50 -7.42 -7.55 20.24
CA ASP A 50 -6.71 -8.83 20.29
C ASP A 50 -5.30 -8.75 19.71
N ASP A 51 -5.11 -7.93 18.65
CA ASP A 51 -3.79 -7.72 18.04
C ASP A 51 -3.72 -6.42 17.22
N VAL A 52 -2.51 -5.91 17.03
CA VAL A 52 -2.18 -4.82 16.09
C VAL A 52 -1.27 -5.36 15.00
N LEU A 53 -1.77 -5.46 13.77
CA LEU A 53 -1.06 -6.02 12.62
C LEU A 53 -0.70 -4.91 11.63
N LEU A 54 0.56 -4.49 11.58
CA LEU A 54 1.01 -3.48 10.63
C LEU A 54 1.98 -4.04 9.60
N GLY A 55 1.72 -3.70 8.33
CA GLY A 55 2.66 -3.91 7.25
C GLY A 55 3.83 -2.93 7.31
N CYS A 56 5.05 -3.42 7.15
CA CYS A 56 6.25 -2.61 6.97
C CYS A 56 7.29 -3.40 6.17
N ALA A 57 7.80 -2.81 5.10
CA ALA A 57 8.69 -3.53 4.17
C ALA A 57 10.16 -3.40 4.56
N ASN A 58 10.62 -2.24 4.99
CA ASN A 58 12.05 -2.01 5.23
C ASN A 58 12.53 -2.63 6.55
N GLN A 59 12.03 -2.19 7.68
CA GLN A 59 12.36 -2.64 9.04
C GLN A 59 13.87 -2.54 9.40
N ALA A 60 14.64 -1.73 8.67
CA ALA A 60 16.08 -1.59 8.90
C ALA A 60 16.44 -0.39 9.78
N GLY A 61 15.52 0.57 9.93
CA GLY A 61 15.73 1.83 10.65
C GLY A 61 14.88 1.96 11.91
N GLU A 62 14.25 3.11 12.04
CA GLU A 62 13.36 3.45 13.17
C GLU A 62 12.07 2.63 13.20
N ASP A 63 11.81 1.89 12.15
CA ASP A 63 10.74 0.90 11.95
C ASP A 63 11.14 -0.53 12.40
N ASN A 64 12.32 -0.70 12.98
CA ASN A 64 12.79 -1.99 13.50
C ASN A 64 12.09 -2.39 14.81
N ARG A 65 12.37 -3.60 15.30
CA ARG A 65 11.90 -4.14 16.58
C ARG A 65 10.38 -4.17 16.70
N ASN A 66 9.68 -4.57 15.62
CA ASN A 66 8.23 -4.68 15.61
C ASN A 66 7.53 -3.32 15.73
N VAL A 67 7.55 -2.57 14.64
CA VAL A 67 6.93 -1.23 14.58
C VAL A 67 5.44 -1.24 14.96
N ALA A 68 4.71 -2.34 14.71
CA ALA A 68 3.31 -2.47 15.10
C ALA A 68 3.13 -2.38 16.63
N ARG A 69 3.96 -3.11 17.39
CA ARG A 69 3.91 -3.06 18.84
C ARG A 69 4.35 -1.70 19.40
N MET A 70 5.40 -1.11 18.81
CA MET A 70 5.85 0.23 19.20
C MET A 70 4.76 1.27 18.93
N ALA A 71 4.15 1.24 17.75
CA ALA A 71 3.07 2.14 17.38
C ALA A 71 1.81 1.97 18.25
N ALA A 72 1.47 0.75 18.66
CA ALA A 72 0.37 0.47 19.58
C ALA A 72 0.56 1.21 20.92
N LEU A 73 1.75 1.07 21.52
CA LEU A 73 2.08 1.73 22.79
C LEU A 73 2.13 3.26 22.67
N LEU A 74 2.83 3.76 21.63
CA LEU A 74 2.95 5.20 21.36
C LEU A 74 1.60 5.82 20.96
N GLY A 75 0.72 5.04 20.34
CA GLY A 75 -0.64 5.42 19.96
C GLY A 75 -1.63 5.46 21.12
N GLY A 76 -1.20 4.99 22.31
CA GLY A 76 -2.01 5.02 23.53
C GLY A 76 -2.89 3.79 23.76
N LEU A 77 -2.67 2.70 23.02
CA LEU A 77 -3.32 1.43 23.35
C LEU A 77 -2.75 0.86 24.66
N PRO A 78 -3.57 0.16 25.45
CA PRO A 78 -3.13 -0.46 26.71
C PRO A 78 -2.00 -1.49 26.50
N GLU A 79 -1.16 -1.68 27.54
CA GLU A 79 0.01 -2.56 27.49
C GLU A 79 -0.30 -4.03 27.17
N GLN A 80 -1.49 -4.49 27.48
CA GLN A 80 -1.93 -5.88 27.21
C GLN A 80 -2.21 -6.12 25.72
N VAL A 81 -2.40 -5.09 24.91
CA VAL A 81 -2.65 -5.25 23.47
C VAL A 81 -1.35 -5.60 22.76
N PRO A 82 -1.21 -6.79 22.18
CA PRO A 82 -0.01 -7.21 21.45
C PRO A 82 0.12 -6.49 20.11
N GLY A 83 1.19 -6.79 19.38
CA GLY A 83 1.35 -6.28 18.03
C GLY A 83 2.35 -7.09 17.22
N SER A 84 2.15 -7.20 15.91
CA SER A 84 3.02 -7.94 14.99
C SER A 84 3.23 -7.17 13.69
N THR A 85 4.47 -7.15 13.21
CA THR A 85 4.83 -6.52 11.94
C THR A 85 4.89 -7.57 10.84
N ILE A 86 4.16 -7.33 9.74
CA ILE A 86 4.06 -8.22 8.60
C ILE A 86 4.90 -7.65 7.45
N ASN A 87 5.72 -8.50 6.84
CA ASN A 87 6.49 -8.16 5.65
C ASN A 87 6.13 -9.06 4.47
N ARG A 88 5.42 -8.51 3.51
CA ARG A 88 5.22 -9.00 2.15
C ARG A 88 5.60 -7.90 1.16
N LEU A 89 6.70 -7.18 1.43
CA LEU A 89 7.15 -6.03 0.65
C LEU A 89 5.99 -5.04 0.37
N CYS A 90 5.76 -4.64 -0.88
CA CYS A 90 4.68 -3.72 -1.26
C CYS A 90 3.29 -4.15 -0.74
N GLY A 91 3.03 -5.46 -0.65
CA GLY A 91 1.75 -6.04 -0.22
C GLY A 91 1.55 -6.14 1.29
N SER A 92 2.50 -5.66 2.10
CA SER A 92 2.49 -5.87 3.56
C SER A 92 1.21 -5.37 4.25
N GLY A 93 0.73 -4.17 3.91
CA GLY A 93 -0.48 -3.61 4.51
C GLY A 93 -1.76 -4.35 4.10
N LEU A 94 -1.84 -4.84 2.86
CA LEU A 94 -2.98 -5.64 2.43
C LEU A 94 -2.96 -7.04 3.05
N ASP A 95 -1.77 -7.62 3.25
CA ASP A 95 -1.61 -8.90 3.93
C ASP A 95 -1.88 -8.79 5.44
N ALA A 96 -1.56 -7.65 6.06
CA ALA A 96 -1.93 -7.35 7.44
C ALA A 96 -3.46 -7.34 7.61
N LEU A 97 -4.19 -6.67 6.71
CA LEU A 97 -5.65 -6.68 6.70
C LEU A 97 -6.22 -8.09 6.44
N ALA A 98 -5.65 -8.82 5.49
CA ALA A 98 -6.06 -10.19 5.19
C ALA A 98 -5.80 -11.13 6.37
N THR A 99 -4.73 -10.94 7.12
CA THR A 99 -4.40 -11.74 8.31
C THR A 99 -5.35 -11.42 9.46
N ALA A 100 -5.65 -10.14 9.71
CA ALA A 100 -6.67 -9.73 10.67
C ALA A 100 -8.04 -10.36 10.36
N ALA A 101 -8.46 -10.31 9.11
CA ALA A 101 -9.73 -10.92 8.68
C ALA A 101 -9.74 -12.44 8.88
N ARG A 102 -8.63 -13.13 8.62
CA ARG A 102 -8.51 -14.59 8.87
C ARG A 102 -8.62 -14.93 10.35
N ALA A 103 -7.96 -14.16 11.22
CA ALA A 103 -8.04 -14.36 12.67
C ALA A 103 -9.49 -14.20 13.18
N VAL A 104 -10.19 -13.17 12.69
CA VAL A 104 -11.62 -12.96 13.03
C VAL A 104 -12.49 -14.10 12.52
N VAL A 105 -12.34 -14.51 11.26
CA VAL A 105 -13.13 -15.61 10.67
C VAL A 105 -12.85 -16.94 11.37
N ALA A 106 -11.61 -17.17 11.81
CA ALA A 106 -11.23 -18.38 12.57
C ALA A 106 -11.77 -18.37 14.02
N GLY A 107 -12.25 -17.22 14.50
CA GLY A 107 -12.72 -17.07 15.90
C GLY A 107 -11.58 -16.89 16.90
N GLU A 108 -10.37 -16.57 16.43
CA GLU A 108 -9.18 -16.30 17.25
C GLU A 108 -9.14 -14.85 17.74
N ALA A 109 -9.87 -13.95 17.07
CA ALA A 109 -9.95 -12.54 17.40
C ALA A 109 -11.37 -11.99 17.16
N GLU A 110 -11.77 -10.98 17.95
CA GLU A 110 -12.99 -10.21 17.73
C GLU A 110 -12.72 -8.80 17.24
N LEU A 111 -11.57 -8.21 17.60
CA LEU A 111 -11.24 -6.83 17.31
C LEU A 111 -9.73 -6.70 17.04
N VAL A 112 -9.36 -6.25 15.84
CA VAL A 112 -7.97 -6.14 15.40
C VAL A 112 -7.73 -4.78 14.75
N VAL A 113 -6.62 -4.14 15.10
CA VAL A 113 -6.12 -2.99 14.34
C VAL A 113 -5.18 -3.52 13.26
N ALA A 114 -5.53 -3.30 12.00
CA ALA A 114 -4.69 -3.64 10.85
C ALA A 114 -4.20 -2.37 10.15
N GLY A 115 -3.16 -2.47 9.35
CA GLY A 115 -2.71 -1.30 8.61
C GLY A 115 -1.29 -1.44 8.07
N GLY A 116 -0.56 -0.33 8.06
CA GLY A 116 0.83 -0.35 7.67
C GLY A 116 1.48 1.02 7.65
N VAL A 117 2.78 1.02 7.60
CA VAL A 117 3.62 2.22 7.59
C VAL A 117 4.84 2.01 6.72
N GLU A 118 5.27 3.06 6.06
CA GLU A 118 6.60 3.14 5.44
C GLU A 118 7.09 4.57 5.50
N SER A 119 8.34 4.77 5.90
CA SER A 119 9.06 6.02 5.66
C SER A 119 10.29 5.73 4.83
N MET A 120 10.16 5.92 3.53
CA MET A 120 11.27 5.70 2.61
C MET A 120 12.29 6.84 2.67
N SER A 121 11.87 8.03 3.12
CA SER A 121 12.77 9.16 3.38
C SER A 121 13.75 8.90 4.53
N ARG A 122 13.35 8.09 5.51
CA ARG A 122 14.16 7.79 6.70
C ARG A 122 14.79 6.40 6.68
N ALA A 123 14.70 5.73 5.53
CA ALA A 123 15.37 4.46 5.32
C ALA A 123 16.91 4.62 5.52
N PRO A 124 17.52 3.85 6.43
CA PRO A 124 18.92 4.07 6.80
C PRO A 124 19.89 3.48 5.79
N PHE A 125 21.13 3.93 5.88
CA PHE A 125 22.26 3.17 5.35
C PHE A 125 22.55 1.98 6.26
N VAL A 126 22.89 0.83 5.67
CA VAL A 126 23.28 -0.38 6.38
C VAL A 126 24.64 -0.89 5.90
N MET A 127 25.38 -1.48 6.80
CA MET A 127 26.71 -2.02 6.55
C MET A 127 26.80 -3.45 7.08
N PRO A 128 27.22 -4.45 6.27
CA PRO A 128 27.45 -5.80 6.76
C PRO A 128 28.62 -5.85 7.73
N LYS A 129 28.65 -6.87 8.57
CA LYS A 129 29.82 -7.17 9.37
C LYS A 129 30.98 -7.63 8.48
N ALA A 130 32.21 -7.24 8.85
CA ALA A 130 33.40 -7.75 8.21
C ALA A 130 33.46 -9.28 8.35
N THR A 131 33.84 -9.96 7.29
CA THR A 131 33.98 -11.42 7.24
C THR A 131 35.40 -11.90 7.59
N SER A 132 36.33 -10.97 7.68
CA SER A 132 37.73 -11.23 8.06
C SER A 132 38.20 -10.26 9.12
N ALA A 133 39.15 -10.70 9.97
CA ALA A 133 39.81 -9.83 10.91
C ALA A 133 40.63 -8.75 10.17
N TYR A 134 40.70 -7.55 10.75
CA TYR A 134 41.44 -6.41 10.21
C TYR A 134 41.06 -6.01 8.78
N SER A 135 39.77 -6.22 8.40
CA SER A 135 39.25 -5.77 7.11
C SER A 135 39.51 -4.28 6.90
N ARG A 136 40.00 -3.91 5.71
CA ARG A 136 40.25 -2.52 5.30
C ARG A 136 39.21 -1.99 4.32
N SER A 137 38.18 -2.74 4.07
CA SER A 137 37.02 -2.37 3.20
C SER A 137 35.72 -2.50 3.96
N ALA A 138 34.78 -1.64 3.65
CA ALA A 138 33.39 -1.70 4.10
C ALA A 138 32.46 -1.34 2.93
N GLU A 139 31.38 -2.11 2.77
CA GLU A 139 30.30 -1.79 1.84
C GLU A 139 29.16 -1.14 2.62
N VAL A 140 28.58 -0.08 2.06
CA VAL A 140 27.43 0.62 2.63
C VAL A 140 26.31 0.58 1.61
N TYR A 141 25.11 0.17 2.03
CA TYR A 141 23.93 0.08 1.19
C TYR A 141 22.88 1.07 1.66
N ASP A 142 22.30 1.80 0.72
CA ASP A 142 21.07 2.55 0.92
C ASP A 142 19.88 1.59 0.95
N THR A 143 19.01 1.68 1.96
CA THR A 143 17.84 0.82 2.10
C THR A 143 16.54 1.46 1.62
N THR A 144 16.60 2.66 1.04
CA THR A 144 15.43 3.39 0.53
C THR A 144 14.66 2.58 -0.50
N ILE A 145 15.37 2.01 -1.48
CA ILE A 145 14.79 1.22 -2.56
C ILE A 145 15.81 0.22 -3.11
N GLY A 146 15.34 -0.89 -3.66
CA GLY A 146 16.20 -1.84 -4.36
C GLY A 146 16.85 -2.90 -3.48
N TRP A 147 17.78 -3.61 -4.08
CA TRP A 147 18.48 -4.73 -3.47
C TRP A 147 19.65 -4.29 -2.59
N ARG A 148 19.78 -4.93 -1.45
CA ARG A 148 20.93 -4.83 -0.53
C ARG A 148 21.28 -6.20 -0.01
N LEU A 149 22.55 -6.42 0.33
CA LEU A 149 23.05 -7.70 0.87
C LEU A 149 22.63 -8.90 -0.01
N VAL A 150 22.84 -8.77 -1.32
CA VAL A 150 22.33 -9.72 -2.33
C VAL A 150 22.84 -11.14 -2.07
N ASN A 151 21.94 -12.11 -1.94
CA ASN A 151 22.28 -13.51 -1.89
C ASN A 151 22.76 -14.00 -3.28
N PRO A 152 23.97 -14.54 -3.41
CA PRO A 152 24.51 -15.00 -4.70
C PRO A 152 23.64 -16.07 -5.39
N LEU A 153 23.02 -16.97 -4.63
CA LEU A 153 22.13 -18.01 -5.19
C LEU A 153 20.86 -17.40 -5.73
N MET A 154 20.32 -16.38 -5.05
CA MET A 154 19.15 -15.65 -5.55
C MET A 154 19.48 -14.94 -6.85
N LYS A 155 20.64 -14.27 -6.92
CA LYS A 155 21.11 -13.60 -8.13
C LYS A 155 21.30 -14.56 -9.30
N ALA A 156 21.88 -15.73 -9.05
CA ALA A 156 22.16 -16.74 -10.09
C ALA A 156 20.89 -17.44 -10.58
N GLY A 157 19.94 -17.74 -9.68
CA GLY A 157 18.73 -18.51 -10.01
C GLY A 157 17.56 -17.68 -10.54
N TRP A 158 17.39 -16.44 -10.02
CA TRP A 158 16.18 -15.65 -10.25
C TRP A 158 16.44 -14.21 -10.73
N GLY A 159 17.69 -13.78 -10.71
CA GLY A 159 18.06 -12.39 -10.98
C GLY A 159 17.77 -11.46 -9.79
N VAL A 160 18.24 -10.23 -9.93
CA VAL A 160 18.06 -9.15 -8.94
C VAL A 160 17.77 -7.84 -9.67
N ASP A 161 16.90 -7.88 -10.66
CA ASP A 161 16.51 -6.72 -11.43
C ASP A 161 15.96 -5.64 -10.47
N SER A 162 16.30 -4.40 -10.75
CA SER A 162 15.68 -3.27 -10.05
C SER A 162 14.19 -3.18 -10.37
N MET A 163 13.40 -2.51 -9.54
CA MET A 163 11.96 -2.39 -9.79
C MET A 163 11.63 -1.77 -11.16
N PRO A 164 12.29 -0.67 -11.60
CA PRO A 164 12.09 -0.16 -12.95
C PRO A 164 12.48 -1.16 -14.06
N GLU A 165 13.54 -1.95 -13.85
CA GLU A 165 13.92 -3.00 -14.82
C GLU A 165 12.83 -4.08 -14.94
N THR A 166 12.19 -4.46 -13.82
CA THR A 166 11.05 -5.39 -13.88
C THR A 166 9.87 -4.81 -14.65
N ALA A 167 9.64 -3.49 -14.56
CA ALA A 167 8.61 -2.80 -15.34
C ALA A 167 8.94 -2.76 -16.83
N GLU A 168 10.20 -2.55 -17.20
CA GLU A 168 10.66 -2.65 -18.61
C GLU A 168 10.51 -4.08 -19.15
N ASN A 169 10.75 -5.10 -18.32
CA ASN A 169 10.51 -6.49 -18.70
C ASN A 169 9.03 -6.74 -18.99
N VAL A 170 8.14 -6.25 -18.15
CA VAL A 170 6.69 -6.33 -18.36
C VAL A 170 6.28 -5.57 -19.63
N ALA A 171 6.78 -4.33 -19.82
CA ALA A 171 6.50 -3.56 -21.03
C ALA A 171 6.87 -4.33 -22.29
N ALA A 172 8.05 -4.94 -22.33
CA ALA A 172 8.53 -5.72 -23.47
C ALA A 172 7.73 -7.01 -23.70
N GLU A 173 7.45 -7.80 -22.64
CA GLU A 173 6.77 -9.09 -22.77
C GLU A 173 5.28 -8.95 -23.09
N TYR A 174 4.62 -7.91 -22.57
CA TYR A 174 3.19 -7.67 -22.75
C TYR A 174 2.88 -6.61 -23.82
N GLY A 175 3.87 -6.12 -24.53
CA GLY A 175 3.70 -5.17 -25.63
C GLY A 175 3.08 -3.84 -25.17
N VAL A 176 3.46 -3.34 -23.99
CA VAL A 176 2.98 -2.05 -23.48
C VAL A 176 3.95 -0.96 -23.90
N ASP A 177 3.58 -0.16 -24.87
CA ASP A 177 4.42 0.91 -25.39
C ASP A 177 4.45 2.15 -24.47
N ARG A 178 5.30 3.11 -24.81
CA ARG A 178 5.49 4.35 -24.07
C ARG A 178 4.22 5.21 -24.04
N VAL A 179 3.49 5.26 -25.15
CA VAL A 179 2.28 6.10 -25.27
C VAL A 179 1.19 5.62 -24.33
N ALA A 180 0.90 4.33 -24.35
CA ALA A 180 -0.08 3.72 -23.43
C ALA A 180 0.30 3.95 -21.96
N GLN A 181 1.59 3.87 -21.61
CA GLN A 181 2.06 4.16 -20.26
C GLN A 181 1.85 5.61 -19.86
N ASP A 182 2.16 6.55 -20.74
CA ASP A 182 2.03 7.98 -20.45
C ASP A 182 0.55 8.41 -20.40
N GLU A 183 -0.32 7.86 -21.23
CA GLU A 183 -1.77 8.07 -21.18
C GLU A 183 -2.38 7.55 -19.87
N PHE A 184 -1.96 6.36 -19.43
CA PHE A 184 -2.38 5.80 -18.16
C PHE A 184 -1.93 6.70 -16.99
N ALA A 185 -0.68 7.15 -17.01
CA ALA A 185 -0.13 8.02 -15.98
C ALA A 185 -0.84 9.39 -15.93
N LEU A 186 -1.11 10.00 -17.09
CA LEU A 186 -1.86 11.25 -17.16
C LEU A 186 -3.26 11.09 -16.55
N ARG A 187 -3.96 10.00 -16.87
CA ARG A 187 -5.29 9.70 -16.32
C ARG A 187 -5.27 9.55 -14.80
N SER A 188 -4.25 8.88 -14.26
CA SER A 188 -4.05 8.76 -12.81
C SER A 188 -3.91 10.14 -12.16
N GLN A 189 -3.10 11.05 -12.71
CA GLN A 189 -2.93 12.42 -12.22
C GLN A 189 -4.23 13.22 -12.28
N GLN A 190 -4.96 13.15 -13.39
CA GLN A 190 -6.22 13.86 -13.58
C GLN A 190 -7.30 13.39 -12.59
N ARG A 191 -7.41 12.08 -12.39
CA ARG A 191 -8.35 11.49 -11.41
C ARG A 191 -8.00 11.90 -9.98
N ALA A 192 -6.71 11.86 -9.61
CA ALA A 192 -6.26 12.28 -8.29
C ALA A 192 -6.52 13.77 -8.05
N ALA A 193 -6.20 14.62 -9.01
CA ALA A 193 -6.47 16.07 -8.91
C ALA A 193 -7.96 16.37 -8.73
N LYS A 194 -8.82 15.68 -9.50
CA LYS A 194 -10.27 15.81 -9.36
C LYS A 194 -10.73 15.32 -7.98
N ALA A 195 -10.26 14.16 -7.52
CA ALA A 195 -10.61 13.60 -6.22
C ALA A 195 -10.20 14.53 -5.07
N GLN A 196 -9.02 15.15 -5.13
CA GLN A 196 -8.58 16.17 -4.17
C GLN A 196 -9.50 17.39 -4.18
N ALA A 197 -9.82 17.93 -5.37
CA ALA A 197 -10.69 19.09 -5.50
C ALA A 197 -12.13 18.82 -5.01
N ASP A 198 -12.63 17.61 -5.23
CA ASP A 198 -13.95 17.15 -4.77
C ASP A 198 -13.96 16.76 -3.26
N GLY A 199 -12.83 16.87 -2.55
CA GLY A 199 -12.72 16.50 -1.12
C GLY A 199 -12.84 15.00 -0.84
N ARG A 200 -12.62 14.13 -1.84
CA ARG A 200 -12.78 12.66 -1.71
C ARG A 200 -11.91 12.04 -0.63
N PHE A 201 -10.71 12.59 -0.43
CA PHE A 201 -9.76 12.07 0.54
C PHE A 201 -9.93 12.62 1.97
N ALA A 202 -10.79 13.65 2.17
CA ALA A 202 -11.00 14.26 3.48
C ALA A 202 -11.54 13.26 4.54
N GLU A 203 -12.25 12.24 4.09
CA GLU A 203 -12.83 11.21 4.97
C GLU A 203 -11.78 10.23 5.51
N GLU A 204 -10.71 10.00 4.75
CA GLU A 204 -9.66 9.04 5.10
C GLU A 204 -8.38 9.70 5.65
N ILE A 205 -8.08 10.95 5.28
CA ILE A 205 -6.86 11.65 5.70
C ILE A 205 -7.04 12.23 7.12
N VAL A 206 -6.00 12.02 7.93
CA VAL A 206 -5.80 12.72 9.21
C VAL A 206 -4.54 13.57 9.10
N ALA A 207 -4.67 14.84 9.48
CA ALA A 207 -3.58 15.80 9.38
C ALA A 207 -2.42 15.44 10.31
N VAL A 208 -1.19 15.63 9.84
CA VAL A 208 0.03 15.38 10.62
C VAL A 208 0.69 16.71 10.96
N THR A 209 0.92 16.97 12.24
CA THR A 209 1.72 18.11 12.68
C THR A 209 3.20 17.79 12.55
N VAL A 210 3.91 18.53 11.74
CA VAL A 210 5.34 18.32 11.48
C VAL A 210 6.18 19.48 12.02
N PRO A 211 7.38 19.24 12.59
CA PRO A 211 8.26 20.30 13.05
C PRO A 211 8.88 21.06 11.87
N GLU A 212 8.94 22.38 11.96
CA GLU A 212 9.60 23.28 11.01
C GLU A 212 10.84 23.98 11.62
N GLY A 213 11.52 23.33 12.52
CA GLY A 213 12.68 23.85 13.20
C GLY A 213 12.34 25.13 14.00
N ARG A 214 13.05 26.25 13.73
CA ARG A 214 12.83 27.52 14.45
C ARG A 214 11.49 28.19 14.13
N ARG A 215 10.78 27.74 13.09
CA ARG A 215 9.46 28.29 12.70
C ARG A 215 8.28 27.63 13.43
N GLY A 216 8.56 26.67 14.31
CA GLY A 216 7.53 25.96 15.06
C GLY A 216 7.06 24.68 14.37
N THR A 217 5.77 24.54 14.14
CA THR A 217 5.15 23.38 13.51
C THR A 217 4.29 23.77 12.33
N ARG A 218 4.12 22.85 11.38
CA ARG A 218 3.24 22.97 10.22
C ARG A 218 2.27 21.79 10.18
N LEU A 219 1.04 22.04 9.76
CA LEU A 219 0.06 20.98 9.51
C LEU A 219 0.19 20.49 8.06
N VAL A 220 0.26 19.18 7.87
CA VAL A 220 0.25 18.49 6.57
C VAL A 220 -1.05 17.70 6.50
N GLU A 221 -1.93 18.03 5.55
CA GLU A 221 -3.30 17.51 5.47
C GLU A 221 -3.71 17.11 4.04
N VAL A 222 -2.79 17.22 3.09
CA VAL A 222 -3.04 16.91 1.67
C VAL A 222 -1.90 16.03 1.16
N ASP A 223 -2.22 15.07 0.29
CA ASP A 223 -1.22 14.25 -0.40
C ASP A 223 -0.30 15.14 -1.23
N GLU A 224 1.00 15.01 -1.01
CA GLU A 224 2.03 15.91 -1.57
C GLU A 224 2.46 15.51 -2.99
N HIS A 225 2.22 14.25 -3.38
CA HIS A 225 2.80 13.67 -4.60
C HIS A 225 2.06 14.08 -5.90
N PRO A 226 0.72 14.33 -5.94
CA PRO A 226 0.02 14.72 -7.16
C PRO A 226 0.62 15.97 -7.81
N ARG A 227 0.70 15.96 -9.14
CA ARG A 227 1.31 17.05 -9.91
C ARG A 227 0.57 17.29 -11.23
N GLU A 228 0.50 18.54 -11.64
CA GLU A 228 -0.03 18.90 -12.95
C GLU A 228 0.94 18.49 -14.06
N THR A 229 0.45 17.74 -15.05
CA THR A 229 1.23 17.24 -16.19
C THR A 229 0.38 17.21 -17.47
N SER A 230 1.03 16.89 -18.60
CA SER A 230 0.39 16.68 -19.91
C SER A 230 1.12 15.56 -20.66
N LEU A 231 0.53 15.05 -21.75
CA LEU A 231 1.20 14.03 -22.58
C LEU A 231 2.54 14.55 -23.13
N GLU A 232 2.63 15.79 -23.54
CA GLU A 232 3.86 16.40 -24.05
C GLU A 232 4.95 16.45 -22.96
N LYS A 233 4.58 16.81 -21.73
CA LYS A 233 5.52 16.82 -20.60
C LYS A 233 5.98 15.41 -20.25
N LEU A 234 5.08 14.42 -20.27
CA LEU A 234 5.41 13.02 -20.00
C LEU A 234 6.30 12.44 -21.10
N ALA A 235 5.97 12.67 -22.38
CA ALA A 235 6.74 12.20 -23.52
C ALA A 235 8.18 12.76 -23.54
N ALA A 236 8.40 13.97 -23.02
CA ALA A 236 9.73 14.58 -22.93
C ALA A 236 10.61 13.99 -21.81
N LEU A 237 10.08 13.16 -20.91
CA LEU A 237 10.86 12.58 -19.82
C LEU A 237 11.84 11.50 -20.31
N PRO A 238 13.07 11.48 -19.77
CA PRO A 238 14.05 10.46 -20.12
C PRO A 238 13.66 9.08 -19.58
N THR A 239 14.22 8.04 -20.21
CA THR A 239 14.12 6.64 -19.78
C THR A 239 15.45 6.19 -19.13
N PRO A 240 15.71 6.56 -17.85
CA PRO A 240 17.03 6.41 -17.25
C PRO A 240 17.37 4.97 -16.86
N PHE A 241 16.41 4.08 -16.85
CA PHE A 241 16.56 2.73 -16.29
C PHE A 241 17.05 1.71 -17.33
N ARG A 242 16.72 1.92 -18.62
CA ARG A 242 17.14 1.06 -19.72
C ARG A 242 17.35 1.89 -20.98
N ALA A 243 18.44 1.66 -21.69
CA ALA A 243 18.67 2.29 -23.00
C ALA A 243 17.55 1.88 -23.98
N GLY A 244 16.87 2.85 -24.57
CA GLY A 244 15.70 2.61 -25.43
C GLY A 244 14.48 2.05 -24.69
N GLY A 245 14.44 2.19 -23.38
CA GLY A 245 13.30 1.78 -22.54
C GLY A 245 12.10 2.72 -22.64
N THR A 246 11.09 2.43 -21.82
CA THR A 246 9.79 3.11 -21.83
C THR A 246 9.41 3.68 -20.48
N VAL A 247 10.05 3.20 -19.40
CA VAL A 247 9.74 3.58 -18.01
C VAL A 247 10.42 4.91 -17.64
N THR A 248 9.66 5.82 -17.08
CA THR A 248 10.10 7.16 -16.70
C THR A 248 9.65 7.50 -15.26
N ALA A 249 10.15 8.58 -14.71
CA ALA A 249 9.65 9.12 -13.45
C ALA A 249 8.19 9.63 -13.54
N GLY A 250 7.66 9.84 -14.76
CA GLY A 250 6.30 10.30 -14.99
C GLY A 250 5.26 9.16 -15.01
N ASN A 251 5.67 7.96 -15.42
CA ASN A 251 4.81 6.79 -15.53
C ASN A 251 5.13 5.70 -14.50
N SER A 252 5.78 6.09 -13.41
CA SER A 252 6.12 5.26 -12.24
C SER A 252 5.57 5.88 -10.97
N SER A 253 5.28 5.06 -9.96
CA SER A 253 5.01 5.55 -8.60
C SER A 253 6.24 6.19 -7.98
N GLY A 254 6.03 7.04 -6.99
CA GLY A 254 7.11 7.69 -6.25
C GLY A 254 7.69 6.83 -5.12
N VAL A 255 8.75 7.37 -4.53
CA VAL A 255 9.31 6.98 -3.23
C VAL A 255 8.63 7.87 -2.19
N ASN A 256 7.96 7.28 -1.21
CA ASN A 256 7.00 8.01 -0.39
C ASN A 256 7.00 7.60 1.09
N ASP A 257 6.40 8.48 1.92
CA ASP A 257 6.19 8.28 3.35
C ASP A 257 4.70 8.26 3.66
N GLY A 258 4.24 7.38 4.55
CA GLY A 258 2.84 7.36 4.97
C GLY A 258 2.50 6.21 5.90
N ALA A 259 1.35 6.34 6.58
CA ALA A 259 0.81 5.33 7.48
C ALA A 259 -0.71 5.22 7.35
N VAL A 260 -1.23 4.04 7.64
CA VAL A 260 -2.67 3.70 7.61
C VAL A 260 -3.00 2.85 8.81
N ALA A 261 -4.13 3.13 9.48
CA ALA A 261 -4.72 2.26 10.49
C ALA A 261 -6.18 1.95 10.14
N LEU A 262 -6.54 0.68 10.24
CA LEU A 262 -7.85 0.13 9.93
C LEU A 262 -8.39 -0.61 11.16
N LEU A 263 -9.68 -0.54 11.41
CA LEU A 263 -10.36 -1.34 12.45
C LEU A 263 -11.08 -2.51 11.80
N VAL A 264 -10.70 -3.72 12.17
CA VAL A 264 -11.33 -4.97 11.75
C VAL A 264 -12.06 -5.56 12.93
N ALA A 265 -13.33 -5.93 12.72
CA ALA A 265 -14.17 -6.44 13.80
C ALA A 265 -14.99 -7.67 13.37
N SER A 266 -15.29 -8.54 14.32
CA SER A 266 -16.29 -9.59 14.20
C SER A 266 -17.70 -8.99 14.26
N GLU A 267 -18.71 -9.74 13.80
CA GLU A 267 -20.11 -9.37 13.95
C GLU A 267 -20.50 -9.12 15.42
N ALA A 268 -19.97 -9.91 16.34
CA ALA A 268 -20.18 -9.73 17.77
C ALA A 268 -19.61 -8.41 18.31
N ALA A 269 -18.40 -8.02 17.87
CA ALA A 269 -17.80 -6.75 18.24
C ALA A 269 -18.53 -5.57 17.61
N VAL A 270 -18.95 -5.68 16.34
CA VAL A 270 -19.78 -4.68 15.67
C VAL A 270 -21.06 -4.39 16.48
N ALA A 271 -21.77 -5.45 16.89
CA ALA A 271 -22.98 -5.31 17.72
C ALA A 271 -22.68 -4.73 19.10
N ARG A 272 -21.64 -5.25 19.79
CA ARG A 272 -21.24 -4.83 21.14
C ARG A 272 -20.89 -3.35 21.24
N TYR A 273 -20.19 -2.81 20.25
CA TYR A 273 -19.70 -1.43 20.25
C TYR A 273 -20.55 -0.49 19.40
N HIS A 274 -21.67 -0.97 18.87
CA HIS A 274 -22.58 -0.21 17.99
C HIS A 274 -21.85 0.41 16.79
N LEU A 275 -20.97 -0.37 16.14
CA LEU A 275 -20.17 0.08 15.01
C LEU A 275 -20.97 -0.02 13.71
N THR A 276 -20.62 0.84 12.76
CA THR A 276 -21.19 0.79 11.40
C THR A 276 -20.09 0.34 10.43
N PRO A 277 -20.11 -0.90 9.92
CA PRO A 277 -19.10 -1.39 9.01
C PRO A 277 -19.05 -0.60 7.69
N LEU A 278 -17.84 -0.36 7.18
CA LEU A 278 -17.63 0.17 5.82
C LEU A 278 -17.87 -0.92 4.78
N ALA A 279 -17.34 -2.12 5.04
CA ALA A 279 -17.46 -3.27 4.15
C ALA A 279 -17.24 -4.59 4.89
N ARG A 280 -17.77 -5.69 4.34
CA ARG A 280 -17.41 -7.05 4.70
C ARG A 280 -16.12 -7.45 3.97
N ILE A 281 -15.19 -8.11 4.64
CA ILE A 281 -13.99 -8.67 4.00
C ILE A 281 -14.35 -10.08 3.54
N ALA A 282 -14.57 -10.23 2.23
CA ALA A 282 -15.03 -11.51 1.65
C ALA A 282 -13.90 -12.55 1.52
N GLY A 283 -12.66 -12.09 1.35
CA GLY A 283 -11.52 -12.97 1.26
C GLY A 283 -10.28 -12.31 0.64
N ALA A 284 -9.18 -13.03 0.67
CA ALA A 284 -7.92 -12.60 0.06
C ALA A 284 -7.17 -13.79 -0.53
N ALA A 285 -6.38 -13.55 -1.58
CA ALA A 285 -5.50 -14.54 -2.17
C ALA A 285 -4.16 -13.91 -2.59
N ALA A 286 -3.08 -14.68 -2.47
CA ALA A 286 -1.78 -14.34 -3.01
C ALA A 286 -1.33 -15.39 -4.02
N ALA A 287 -0.50 -14.98 -4.97
CA ALA A 287 0.09 -15.84 -5.98
C ALA A 287 1.53 -15.43 -6.28
N GLY A 288 2.36 -16.37 -6.73
CA GLY A 288 3.71 -16.14 -7.20
C GLY A 288 3.77 -16.04 -8.73
N VAL A 289 4.73 -15.26 -9.21
CA VAL A 289 5.11 -15.13 -10.62
C VAL A 289 6.65 -15.05 -10.74
N PRO A 290 7.24 -15.21 -11.90
CA PRO A 290 8.68 -14.99 -12.05
C PRO A 290 9.09 -13.60 -11.56
N PRO A 291 10.14 -13.48 -10.71
CA PRO A 291 10.56 -12.20 -10.12
C PRO A 291 10.81 -11.08 -11.13
N ARG A 292 11.35 -11.41 -12.30
CA ARG A 292 11.67 -10.44 -13.36
C ARG A 292 10.45 -9.75 -13.99
N ILE A 293 9.26 -10.32 -13.82
CA ILE A 293 7.97 -9.78 -14.28
C ILE A 293 6.98 -9.67 -13.11
N MET A 294 7.47 -9.32 -11.92
CA MET A 294 6.67 -9.22 -10.70
C MET A 294 5.39 -8.38 -10.87
N GLY A 295 5.41 -7.43 -11.81
CA GLY A 295 4.32 -6.50 -12.08
C GLY A 295 3.00 -7.18 -12.44
N VAL A 296 3.02 -8.39 -13.02
CA VAL A 296 1.81 -9.12 -13.39
C VAL A 296 1.26 -10.04 -12.27
N GLY A 297 1.87 -10.03 -11.09
CA GLY A 297 1.40 -10.76 -9.92
C GLY A 297 -0.08 -10.57 -9.55
N PRO A 298 -0.69 -9.39 -9.74
CA PRO A 298 -2.13 -9.18 -9.55
C PRO A 298 -3.01 -10.13 -10.36
N VAL A 299 -2.61 -10.52 -11.55
CA VAL A 299 -3.41 -11.36 -12.46
C VAL A 299 -3.73 -12.73 -11.83
N PRO A 300 -2.74 -13.60 -11.50
CA PRO A 300 -3.04 -14.88 -10.88
C PRO A 300 -3.60 -14.74 -9.46
N ALA A 301 -3.26 -13.69 -8.71
CA ALA A 301 -3.83 -13.45 -7.39
C ALA A 301 -5.33 -13.14 -7.47
N THR A 302 -5.74 -12.28 -8.41
CA THR A 302 -7.14 -11.93 -8.65
C THR A 302 -7.93 -13.13 -9.16
N ARG A 303 -7.45 -13.83 -10.20
CA ARG A 303 -8.11 -15.04 -10.73
C ARG A 303 -8.35 -16.07 -9.61
N LYS A 304 -7.31 -16.37 -8.83
CA LYS A 304 -7.41 -17.29 -7.67
C LYS A 304 -8.43 -16.86 -6.63
N LEU A 305 -8.55 -15.55 -6.37
CA LEU A 305 -9.52 -15.01 -5.43
C LEU A 305 -10.94 -15.13 -5.98
N LEU A 306 -11.18 -14.72 -7.21
CA LEU A 306 -12.46 -14.78 -7.90
C LEU A 306 -12.98 -16.22 -7.99
N ASP A 307 -12.13 -17.17 -8.40
CA ASP A 307 -12.47 -18.60 -8.47
C ASP A 307 -12.89 -19.13 -7.10
N ARG A 308 -12.16 -18.79 -6.02
CA ARG A 308 -12.50 -19.20 -4.66
C ARG A 308 -13.84 -18.65 -4.18
N LEU A 309 -14.17 -17.43 -4.58
CA LEU A 309 -15.42 -16.77 -4.18
C LEU A 309 -16.60 -17.12 -5.10
N GLY A 310 -16.34 -17.76 -6.25
CA GLY A 310 -17.37 -18.01 -7.26
C GLY A 310 -17.93 -16.74 -7.88
N VAL A 311 -17.10 -15.71 -8.06
CA VAL A 311 -17.50 -14.38 -8.53
C VAL A 311 -16.77 -14.05 -9.83
N GLY A 312 -17.50 -13.52 -10.83
CA GLY A 312 -16.92 -12.97 -12.05
C GLY A 312 -16.34 -11.57 -11.81
N LEU A 313 -15.33 -11.19 -12.61
CA LEU A 313 -14.73 -9.86 -12.54
C LEU A 313 -15.73 -8.75 -12.95
N ASP A 314 -16.69 -9.07 -13.80
CA ASP A 314 -17.81 -8.21 -14.23
C ASP A 314 -18.79 -7.84 -13.10
N ALA A 315 -18.74 -8.59 -11.98
CA ALA A 315 -19.53 -8.30 -10.79
C ALA A 315 -18.78 -7.42 -9.76
N VAL A 316 -17.63 -6.85 -10.13
CA VAL A 316 -16.83 -5.97 -9.28
C VAL A 316 -17.04 -4.51 -9.69
N ASP A 317 -17.59 -3.71 -8.77
CA ASP A 317 -17.98 -2.32 -9.04
C ASP A 317 -16.84 -1.31 -8.88
N VAL A 318 -15.82 -1.64 -8.09
CA VAL A 318 -14.63 -0.81 -7.82
C VAL A 318 -13.39 -1.68 -7.79
N ILE A 319 -12.35 -1.26 -8.49
CA ILE A 319 -11.03 -1.91 -8.46
C ILE A 319 -9.98 -0.86 -8.07
N GLU A 320 -9.30 -1.09 -6.96
CA GLU A 320 -8.09 -0.36 -6.58
C GLU A 320 -6.88 -1.24 -6.93
N LEU A 321 -6.26 -0.95 -8.07
CA LEU A 321 -5.02 -1.58 -8.54
C LEU A 321 -3.84 -0.67 -8.19
N ASN A 322 -2.87 -1.16 -7.42
CA ASN A 322 -1.67 -0.38 -7.15
C ASN A 322 -0.87 -0.11 -8.43
N GLU A 323 -0.66 1.15 -8.73
CA GLU A 323 0.07 1.63 -9.90
C GLU A 323 1.57 1.75 -9.58
N ALA A 324 2.25 0.63 -9.33
CA ALA A 324 3.70 0.68 -9.12
C ALA A 324 4.40 1.27 -10.36
N PHE A 325 3.94 0.86 -11.54
CA PHE A 325 4.34 1.37 -12.86
C PHE A 325 3.15 1.32 -13.81
N ALA A 326 3.07 2.25 -14.75
CA ALA A 326 2.03 2.24 -15.77
C ALA A 326 2.13 0.99 -16.66
N ALA A 327 3.35 0.57 -17.04
CA ALA A 327 3.59 -0.65 -17.80
C ALA A 327 2.94 -1.88 -17.16
N GLN A 328 3.13 -2.03 -15.84
CA GLN A 328 2.55 -3.11 -15.05
C GLN A 328 1.03 -3.00 -14.98
N SER A 329 0.50 -1.80 -14.75
CA SER A 329 -0.94 -1.59 -14.60
C SER A 329 -1.69 -1.89 -15.90
N VAL A 330 -1.20 -1.39 -17.02
CA VAL A 330 -1.74 -1.67 -18.36
C VAL A 330 -1.70 -3.17 -18.67
N ALA A 331 -0.57 -3.84 -18.43
CA ALA A 331 -0.45 -5.28 -18.63
C ALA A 331 -1.46 -6.07 -17.79
N VAL A 332 -1.66 -5.70 -16.53
CA VAL A 332 -2.65 -6.34 -15.64
C VAL A 332 -4.08 -6.15 -16.16
N LEU A 333 -4.43 -4.94 -16.59
CA LEU A 333 -5.78 -4.66 -17.14
C LEU A 333 -6.04 -5.50 -18.40
N ARG A 334 -5.11 -5.54 -19.34
CA ARG A 334 -5.20 -6.36 -20.57
C ARG A 334 -5.37 -7.85 -20.24
N GLU A 335 -4.56 -8.38 -19.34
CA GLU A 335 -4.61 -9.77 -18.90
C GLU A 335 -5.91 -10.15 -18.17
N LEU A 336 -6.53 -9.20 -17.49
CA LEU A 336 -7.82 -9.39 -16.83
C LEU A 336 -9.00 -9.09 -17.76
N GLY A 337 -8.75 -8.66 -19.00
CA GLY A 337 -9.80 -8.34 -19.98
C GLY A 337 -10.52 -7.02 -19.68
N LEU A 338 -9.87 -6.11 -18.97
CA LEU A 338 -10.42 -4.79 -18.65
C LEU A 338 -9.90 -3.72 -19.62
N PRO A 339 -10.75 -2.73 -20.00
CA PRO A 339 -10.28 -1.55 -20.71
C PRO A 339 -9.20 -0.80 -19.91
N GLU A 340 -8.21 -0.25 -20.60
CA GLU A 340 -7.13 0.52 -19.95
C GLU A 340 -7.63 1.80 -19.29
N ASP A 341 -8.74 2.34 -19.75
CA ASP A 341 -9.41 3.54 -19.27
C ASP A 341 -10.64 3.28 -18.38
N ALA A 342 -10.88 2.02 -18.00
CA ALA A 342 -12.04 1.62 -17.20
C ALA A 342 -12.29 2.58 -16.02
N GLU A 343 -13.52 3.14 -15.97
CA GLU A 343 -13.89 4.18 -14.99
C GLU A 343 -13.98 3.66 -13.55
N HIS A 344 -14.19 2.36 -13.38
CA HIS A 344 -14.29 1.71 -12.07
C HIS A 344 -12.90 1.26 -11.54
N VAL A 345 -11.83 1.40 -12.34
CA VAL A 345 -10.45 1.11 -11.91
C VAL A 345 -9.77 2.40 -11.49
N ASN A 346 -9.28 2.45 -10.26
CA ASN A 346 -8.64 3.63 -9.67
C ASN A 346 -9.41 4.94 -9.93
N PRO A 347 -10.69 5.01 -9.55
CA PRO A 347 -11.54 6.15 -9.91
C PRO A 347 -11.06 7.48 -9.31
N ASN A 348 -10.29 7.41 -8.24
CA ASN A 348 -9.72 8.57 -7.55
C ASN A 348 -8.20 8.75 -7.82
N GLY A 349 -7.68 8.14 -8.89
CA GLY A 349 -6.25 8.06 -9.16
C GLY A 349 -5.56 7.00 -8.31
N GLY A 350 -4.34 6.62 -8.68
CA GLY A 350 -3.56 5.58 -8.00
C GLY A 350 -2.16 6.03 -7.63
N ALA A 351 -1.26 5.07 -7.41
CA ALA A 351 0.06 5.32 -6.83
C ALA A 351 0.99 6.18 -7.71
N ILE A 352 0.80 6.23 -9.02
CA ILE A 352 1.55 7.15 -9.90
C ILE A 352 1.28 8.60 -9.50
N ALA A 353 0.04 8.92 -9.15
CA ALA A 353 -0.36 10.26 -8.73
C ALA A 353 -0.21 10.45 -7.22
N LEU A 354 -0.67 9.49 -6.39
CA LEU A 354 -0.75 9.65 -4.94
C LEU A 354 0.55 9.26 -4.22
N GLY A 355 1.34 8.34 -4.79
CA GLY A 355 2.53 7.79 -4.16
C GLY A 355 2.37 6.36 -3.65
N HIS A 356 3.52 5.74 -3.28
CA HIS A 356 3.59 4.33 -2.90
C HIS A 356 4.48 4.09 -1.66
N PRO A 357 4.04 4.52 -0.45
CA PRO A 357 4.68 4.10 0.80
C PRO A 357 4.43 2.60 1.01
N LEU A 358 5.43 1.75 0.75
CA LEU A 358 5.30 0.31 0.52
C LEU A 358 4.38 -0.40 1.52
N GLY A 359 4.75 -0.36 2.81
CA GLY A 359 4.00 -1.05 3.87
C GLY A 359 2.58 -0.52 4.11
N ALA A 360 2.34 0.76 3.81
CA ALA A 360 1.03 1.41 3.99
C ALA A 360 0.10 1.22 2.80
N SER A 361 0.64 1.07 1.59
CA SER A 361 -0.13 1.15 0.34
C SER A 361 -1.28 0.16 0.26
N GLY A 362 -1.05 -1.10 0.64
CA GLY A 362 -2.10 -2.12 0.56
C GLY A 362 -3.30 -1.84 1.46
N ALA A 363 -3.06 -1.32 2.66
CA ALA A 363 -4.11 -0.89 3.58
C ALA A 363 -4.86 0.35 3.05
N ARG A 364 -4.14 1.30 2.41
CA ARG A 364 -4.74 2.46 1.74
C ARG A 364 -5.66 2.03 0.61
N LEU A 365 -5.21 1.11 -0.25
CA LEU A 365 -6.06 0.58 -1.33
C LEU A 365 -7.38 0.02 -0.80
N ALA A 366 -7.33 -0.80 0.26
CA ALA A 366 -8.53 -1.38 0.85
C ALA A 366 -9.46 -0.31 1.48
N LEU A 367 -8.90 0.69 2.16
CA LEU A 367 -9.67 1.79 2.73
C LEU A 367 -10.36 2.62 1.64
N THR A 368 -9.61 3.05 0.64
CA THR A 368 -10.14 3.85 -0.48
C THR A 368 -11.20 3.07 -1.26
N ALA A 369 -10.96 1.75 -1.50
CA ALA A 369 -11.93 0.88 -2.16
C ALA A 369 -13.24 0.75 -1.37
N ALA A 370 -13.17 0.59 -0.04
CA ALA A 370 -14.36 0.50 0.82
C ALA A 370 -15.18 1.79 0.81
N LEU A 371 -14.50 2.93 0.93
CA LEU A 371 -15.15 4.25 0.91
C LEU A 371 -15.80 4.54 -0.44
N GLU A 372 -15.11 4.21 -1.54
CA GLU A 372 -15.66 4.42 -2.88
C GLU A 372 -16.81 3.46 -3.18
N LEU A 373 -16.73 2.20 -2.73
CA LEU A 373 -17.82 1.24 -2.83
C LEU A 373 -19.09 1.77 -2.16
N ARG A 374 -18.96 2.29 -0.95
CA ARG A 374 -20.08 2.89 -0.20
C ARG A 374 -20.66 4.11 -0.92
N ARG A 375 -19.81 5.01 -1.43
CA ARG A 375 -20.27 6.21 -2.16
C ARG A 375 -21.06 5.87 -3.43
N ARG A 376 -20.67 4.81 -4.13
CA ARG A 376 -21.34 4.36 -5.36
C ARG A 376 -22.58 3.51 -5.10
N GLY A 377 -22.79 3.08 -3.85
CA GLY A 377 -23.83 2.07 -3.55
C GLY A 377 -23.57 0.74 -4.25
N GLY A 378 -22.29 0.43 -4.52
CA GLY A 378 -21.87 -0.80 -5.18
C GLY A 378 -21.89 -2.01 -4.24
N ARG A 379 -21.69 -3.20 -4.81
CA ARG A 379 -21.74 -4.47 -4.07
C ARG A 379 -20.36 -5.03 -3.74
N ARG A 380 -19.39 -4.87 -4.65
CA ARG A 380 -18.04 -5.47 -4.52
C ARG A 380 -16.95 -4.51 -4.92
N ALA A 381 -15.87 -4.53 -4.13
CA ALA A 381 -14.64 -3.83 -4.45
C ALA A 381 -13.44 -4.77 -4.32
N LEU A 382 -12.51 -4.67 -5.25
CA LEU A 382 -11.26 -5.43 -5.30
C LEU A 382 -10.08 -4.50 -5.05
N ALA A 383 -9.27 -4.80 -4.05
CA ALA A 383 -7.94 -4.21 -3.88
C ALA A 383 -6.89 -5.22 -4.32
N THR A 384 -6.00 -4.83 -5.24
CA THR A 384 -4.97 -5.74 -5.77
C THR A 384 -3.66 -5.03 -6.04
N MET A 385 -2.54 -5.73 -5.88
CA MET A 385 -1.22 -5.15 -6.09
C MET A 385 -0.14 -6.17 -6.41
N CYS A 386 0.84 -5.73 -7.19
CA CYS A 386 2.08 -6.45 -7.43
C CYS A 386 3.02 -6.31 -6.23
N ILE A 387 3.95 -7.24 -6.11
CA ILE A 387 4.86 -7.34 -4.99
C ILE A 387 6.24 -7.72 -5.52
N GLY A 388 7.26 -7.02 -5.10
CA GLY A 388 8.64 -7.34 -5.42
C GLY A 388 8.99 -8.80 -5.17
N VAL A 389 10.02 -9.29 -5.85
CA VAL A 389 10.43 -10.71 -5.80
C VAL A 389 9.35 -11.66 -6.36
N GLY A 390 8.45 -11.15 -7.21
CA GLY A 390 7.54 -11.99 -8.01
C GLY A 390 6.31 -12.51 -7.27
N GLN A 391 5.50 -11.62 -6.68
CA GLN A 391 4.21 -12.00 -6.10
C GLN A 391 3.11 -10.99 -6.47
N GLY A 392 1.86 -11.39 -6.21
CA GLY A 392 0.70 -10.51 -6.17
C GLY A 392 -0.21 -10.87 -5.02
N ILE A 393 -1.01 -9.92 -4.56
CA ILE A 393 -2.06 -10.12 -3.55
C ILE A 393 -3.32 -9.37 -3.97
N SER A 394 -4.46 -10.00 -3.73
CA SER A 394 -5.79 -9.44 -3.97
C SER A 394 -6.70 -9.68 -2.78
N LEU A 395 -7.56 -8.71 -2.46
CA LEU A 395 -8.55 -8.77 -1.39
C LEU A 395 -9.88 -8.23 -1.90
N MET A 396 -10.96 -8.97 -1.62
CA MET A 396 -12.32 -8.61 -1.98
C MET A 396 -13.07 -8.06 -0.78
N LEU A 397 -13.67 -6.91 -0.98
CA LEU A 397 -14.62 -6.28 -0.06
C LEU A 397 -16.02 -6.39 -0.66
N GLU A 398 -17.01 -6.57 0.20
CA GLU A 398 -18.44 -6.53 -0.18
C GLU A 398 -19.17 -5.49 0.67
N SER A 399 -20.22 -4.90 0.12
CA SER A 399 -21.09 -4.02 0.88
C SER A 399 -21.54 -4.71 2.17
N ALA A 400 -21.55 -3.96 3.27
CA ALA A 400 -22.02 -4.43 4.56
C ALA A 400 -23.55 -4.39 4.71
N ALA A 401 -24.24 -3.83 3.71
CA ALA A 401 -25.70 -3.69 3.68
C ALA A 401 -26.38 -4.99 3.22
#